data_8bf1f3c46a612f95a02ad3e828c7b81b
#
_entry.id   8bf1f3c46a612f95a02ad3e828c7b81b
#
_cell.length_a   1.000
_cell.length_b   1.000
_cell.length_c   1.000
_cell.angle_alpha   90.00
_cell.angle_beta   90.00
_cell.angle_gamma   90.00
#
_symmetry.space_group_name_H-M   'P 1'
#
loop_
_entity.id
_entity.type
_entity.pdbx_description
1 polymer ?
#
loop_
_entity_poly.entity_id
_entity_poly.type
_entity_poly.pdbx_seq_one_letter_code
_entity_poly.pdbx_strand_id
1 'polypeptide(L)'
;MNRKEKLNRIYLILLSLFVVMLGYGILLPTLPYYTERLALKDNLDTNLINFHIGLLTSIYPFFQLLFVVVWGKLSDKYGRKPLIVIGLIGFVVMNLLTGLATSLTMLYIARIIGGIFTSSVIPVSNAYLSDITSEKRRTKIMAWSGVAISS
;
A
#
# COMPACT_ATOMS: atom_id res chain seq x y z
N MET A 1 7.63 -12.03 26.21
CA MET A 1 6.36 -11.86 25.45
C MET A 1 5.54 -13.14 25.54
N ASN A 2 4.31 -13.03 26.04
CA ASN A 2 3.42 -14.20 26.25
C ASN A 2 2.98 -14.77 24.88
N ARG A 3 2.71 -16.10 24.81
CA ARG A 3 2.29 -16.79 23.58
C ARG A 3 1.01 -16.18 22.97
N LYS A 4 0.06 -15.75 23.80
CA LYS A 4 -1.18 -15.09 23.37
C LYS A 4 -0.92 -13.72 22.72
N GLU A 5 -0.05 -12.90 23.31
CA GLU A 5 0.32 -11.58 22.74
C GLU A 5 1.00 -11.72 21.38
N LYS A 6 1.84 -12.72 21.22
CA LYS A 6 2.52 -13.03 19.97
C LYS A 6 1.53 -13.41 18.87
N LEU A 7 0.56 -14.26 19.17
CA LEU A 7 -0.49 -14.64 18.23
C LEU A 7 -1.34 -13.44 17.82
N ASN A 8 -1.77 -12.61 18.78
CA ASN A 8 -2.55 -11.41 18.48
C ASN A 8 -1.82 -10.45 17.54
N ARG A 9 -0.51 -10.26 17.72
CA ARG A 9 0.29 -9.40 16.82
C ARG A 9 0.37 -9.97 15.41
N ILE A 10 0.53 -11.28 15.27
CA ILE A 10 0.54 -11.94 13.95
C ILE A 10 -0.80 -11.73 13.25
N TYR A 11 -1.93 -11.97 13.94
CA TYR A 11 -3.26 -11.77 13.37
C TYR A 11 -3.51 -10.31 12.97
N LEU A 12 -3.11 -9.34 13.79
CA LEU A 12 -3.27 -7.92 13.48
C LEU A 12 -2.50 -7.52 12.22
N ILE A 13 -1.29 -8.04 12.03
CA ILE A 13 -0.51 -7.74 10.83
C ILE A 13 -1.11 -8.40 9.60
N LEU A 14 -1.50 -9.67 9.69
CA LEU A 14 -2.15 -10.36 8.57
C LEU A 14 -3.45 -9.67 8.17
N LEU A 15 -4.25 -9.24 9.15
CA LEU A 15 -5.46 -8.46 8.91
C LEU A 15 -5.15 -7.11 8.25
N SER A 16 -4.10 -6.42 8.70
CA SER A 16 -3.67 -5.15 8.09
C SER A 16 -3.25 -5.32 6.63
N LEU A 17 -2.49 -6.38 6.32
CA LEU A 17 -2.09 -6.71 4.95
C LEU A 17 -3.32 -7.01 4.08
N PHE A 18 -4.24 -7.82 4.59
CA PHE A 18 -5.48 -8.15 3.89
C PHE A 18 -6.32 -6.89 3.58
N VAL A 19 -6.53 -6.01 4.57
CA VAL A 19 -7.28 -4.74 4.39
C VAL A 19 -6.61 -3.84 3.35
N VAL A 20 -5.27 -3.73 3.38
CA VAL A 20 -4.52 -2.94 2.39
C VAL A 20 -4.71 -3.52 0.98
N MET A 21 -4.66 -4.85 0.83
CA MET A 21 -4.85 -5.49 -0.47
C MET A 21 -6.28 -5.38 -0.99
N LEU A 22 -7.28 -5.51 -0.11
CA LEU A 22 -8.67 -5.24 -0.47
C LEU A 22 -8.86 -3.81 -0.98
N GLY A 23 -8.33 -2.82 -0.25
CA GLY A 23 -8.43 -1.42 -0.68
C GLY A 23 -7.72 -1.16 -2.00
N TYR A 24 -6.57 -1.78 -2.23
CA TYR A 24 -5.86 -1.68 -3.50
C TYR A 24 -6.63 -2.38 -4.64
N GLY A 25 -7.19 -3.56 -4.39
CA GLY A 25 -8.00 -4.32 -5.34
C GLY A 25 -9.25 -3.56 -5.81
N ILE A 26 -9.90 -2.83 -4.91
CA ILE A 26 -11.04 -1.96 -5.25
C ILE A 26 -10.59 -0.73 -6.05
N LEU A 27 -9.45 -0.15 -5.67
CA LEU A 27 -8.95 1.09 -6.24
C LEU A 27 -8.44 0.93 -7.69
N LEU A 28 -7.81 -0.21 -8.01
CA LEU A 28 -7.25 -0.47 -9.35
C LEU A 28 -8.30 -0.39 -10.48
N PRO A 29 -9.43 -1.11 -10.41
CA PRO A 29 -10.43 -1.05 -11.47
C PRO A 29 -11.23 0.27 -11.49
N THR A 30 -11.34 0.96 -10.35
CA THR A 30 -12.08 2.23 -10.27
C THR A 30 -11.28 3.43 -10.76
N LEU A 31 -9.94 3.35 -10.72
CA LEU A 31 -9.06 4.47 -11.09
C LEU A 31 -9.25 4.96 -12.53
N PRO A 32 -9.32 4.11 -13.56
CA PRO A 32 -9.55 4.58 -14.93
C PRO A 32 -10.84 5.38 -15.07
N TYR A 33 -11.95 4.89 -14.54
CA TYR A 33 -13.25 5.58 -14.58
C TYR A 33 -13.21 6.93 -13.86
N TYR A 34 -12.53 6.97 -12.72
CA TYR A 34 -12.41 8.21 -11.94
C TYR A 34 -11.53 9.24 -12.65
N THR A 35 -10.46 8.78 -13.27
CA THR A 35 -9.56 9.63 -14.08
C THR A 35 -10.28 10.17 -15.29
N GLU A 36 -10.99 9.33 -16.05
CA GLU A 36 -11.79 9.73 -17.21
C GLU A 36 -12.83 10.79 -16.82
N ARG A 37 -13.58 10.56 -15.75
CA ARG A 37 -14.60 11.49 -15.25
C ARG A 37 -14.02 12.87 -14.93
N LEU A 38 -12.82 12.95 -14.35
CA LEU A 38 -12.18 14.22 -14.03
C LEU A 38 -11.58 14.87 -15.27
N ALA A 39 -10.98 14.08 -16.16
CA ALA A 39 -10.39 14.57 -17.40
C ALA A 39 -11.44 15.15 -18.38
N LEU A 40 -12.63 14.55 -18.43
CA LEU A 40 -13.75 15.07 -19.23
C LEU A 40 -14.25 16.44 -18.72
N LYS A 41 -14.16 16.72 -17.42
CA LYS A 41 -14.48 18.06 -16.88
C LYS A 41 -13.53 19.13 -17.37
N ASP A 42 -12.28 18.73 -17.62
CA ASP A 42 -11.23 19.64 -18.13
C ASP A 42 -11.22 19.68 -19.67
N ASN A 43 -12.24 19.10 -20.36
CA ASN A 43 -12.36 18.99 -21.81
C ASN A 43 -11.13 18.38 -22.51
N LEU A 44 -10.50 17.40 -21.87
CA LEU A 44 -9.34 16.71 -22.44
C LEU A 44 -9.76 15.75 -23.56
N ASP A 45 -8.92 15.65 -24.59
CA ASP A 45 -9.07 14.70 -25.69
C ASP A 45 -8.85 13.25 -25.21
N THR A 46 -9.47 12.29 -25.89
CA THR A 46 -9.42 10.85 -25.55
C THR A 46 -7.99 10.32 -25.43
N ASN A 47 -7.08 10.77 -26.28
CA ASN A 47 -5.68 10.37 -26.23
C ASN A 47 -4.98 10.85 -24.95
N LEU A 48 -5.27 12.08 -24.52
CA LEU A 48 -4.78 12.64 -23.27
C LEU A 48 -5.38 11.92 -22.05
N ILE A 49 -6.66 11.56 -22.09
CA ILE A 49 -7.32 10.78 -21.04
C ILE A 49 -6.60 9.46 -20.85
N ASN A 50 -6.37 8.71 -21.93
CA ASN A 50 -5.67 7.41 -21.88
C ASN A 50 -4.23 7.56 -21.34
N PHE A 51 -3.53 8.65 -21.73
CA PHE A 51 -2.20 8.96 -21.20
C PHE A 51 -2.23 9.20 -19.68
N HIS A 52 -3.19 9.98 -19.18
CA HIS A 52 -3.35 10.23 -17.75
C HIS A 52 -3.71 8.95 -16.97
N ILE A 53 -4.55 8.06 -17.52
CA ILE A 53 -4.86 6.76 -16.92
C ILE A 53 -3.60 5.91 -16.79
N GLY A 54 -2.83 5.80 -17.87
CA GLY A 54 -1.57 5.05 -17.87
C GLY A 54 -0.56 5.60 -16.86
N LEU A 55 -0.40 6.92 -16.83
CA LEU A 55 0.53 7.60 -15.94
C LEU A 55 0.11 7.46 -14.46
N LEU A 56 -1.17 7.68 -14.13
CA LEU A 56 -1.71 7.51 -12.78
C LEU A 56 -1.62 6.07 -12.26
N THR A 57 -1.75 5.10 -13.17
CA THR A 57 -1.59 3.69 -12.82
C THR A 57 -0.12 3.35 -12.53
N SER A 58 0.81 3.94 -13.26
CA SER A 58 2.25 3.65 -13.18
C SER A 58 2.97 4.42 -12.06
N ILE A 59 2.51 5.63 -11.72
CA ILE A 59 3.21 6.51 -10.77
C ILE A 59 3.25 5.92 -9.35
N TYR A 60 2.20 5.24 -8.93
CA TYR A 60 2.14 4.58 -7.62
C TYR A 60 3.21 3.48 -7.47
N PRO A 61 3.26 2.43 -8.33
CA PRO A 61 4.28 1.40 -8.22
C PRO A 61 5.69 1.94 -8.49
N PHE A 62 5.85 3.01 -9.27
CA PHE A 62 7.13 3.67 -9.47
C PHE A 62 7.68 4.25 -8.16
N PHE A 63 6.89 5.05 -7.45
CA PHE A 63 7.31 5.57 -6.15
C PHE A 63 7.46 4.47 -5.11
N GLN A 64 6.65 3.43 -5.17
CA GLN A 64 6.78 2.27 -4.29
C GLN A 64 8.13 1.57 -4.49
N LEU A 65 8.58 1.39 -5.74
CA LEU A 65 9.88 0.79 -6.05
C LEU A 65 11.04 1.65 -5.54
N LEU A 66 10.97 2.97 -5.70
CA LEU A 66 12.03 3.87 -5.24
C LEU A 66 12.16 3.87 -3.72
N PHE A 67 11.05 3.87 -3.01
CA PHE A 67 11.05 4.06 -1.55
C PHE A 67 11.11 2.75 -0.75
N VAL A 68 10.88 1.58 -1.34
CA VAL A 68 10.95 0.30 -0.63
C VAL A 68 12.31 0.06 0.04
N VAL A 69 13.40 0.42 -0.63
CA VAL A 69 14.76 0.28 -0.08
C VAL A 69 15.00 1.26 1.07
N VAL A 70 14.48 2.49 0.95
CA VAL A 70 14.59 3.52 1.99
C VAL A 70 13.88 3.05 3.26
N TRP A 71 12.64 2.58 3.14
CA TRP A 71 11.86 2.07 4.27
C TRP A 71 12.46 0.80 4.87
N GLY A 72 13.06 -0.07 4.06
CA GLY A 72 13.80 -1.24 4.54
C GLY A 72 14.90 -0.81 5.52
N LYS A 73 15.78 0.10 5.11
CA LYS A 73 16.86 0.64 5.94
C LYS A 73 16.35 1.37 7.19
N LEU A 74 15.28 2.17 7.05
CA LEU A 74 14.66 2.84 8.18
C LEU A 74 14.07 1.85 9.19
N SER A 75 13.50 0.73 8.73
CA SER A 75 12.92 -0.28 9.60
C SER A 75 13.96 -0.99 10.47
N ASP A 76 15.17 -1.14 9.96
CA ASP A 76 16.28 -1.71 10.73
C ASP A 76 16.80 -0.74 11.80
N LYS A 77 16.73 0.59 11.54
CA LYS A 77 17.20 1.63 12.45
C LYS A 77 16.18 2.04 13.54
N TYR A 78 14.92 2.24 13.14
CA TYR A 78 13.86 2.79 14.02
C TYR A 78 12.90 1.71 14.54
N GLY A 79 13.06 0.49 14.07
CA GLY A 79 12.19 -0.63 14.41
C GLY A 79 11.04 -0.80 13.42
N ARG A 80 10.51 -2.01 13.35
CA ARG A 80 9.52 -2.41 12.34
C ARG A 80 8.12 -1.85 12.59
N LYS A 81 7.70 -1.85 13.87
CA LYS A 81 6.33 -1.48 14.25
C LYS A 81 5.95 -0.04 13.86
N PRO A 82 6.75 1.01 14.18
CA PRO A 82 6.37 2.38 13.83
C PRO A 82 6.27 2.59 12.32
N LEU A 83 7.11 1.91 11.53
CA LEU A 83 7.09 2.07 10.08
C LEU A 83 5.88 1.40 9.43
N ILE A 84 5.41 0.26 9.96
CA ILE A 84 4.14 -0.34 9.54
C ILE A 84 2.98 0.64 9.79
N VAL A 85 2.96 1.27 10.97
CA VAL A 85 1.91 2.24 11.32
C VAL A 85 1.94 3.45 10.39
N ILE A 86 3.12 4.00 10.13
CA ILE A 86 3.31 5.13 9.18
C ILE A 86 2.82 4.74 7.78
N GLY A 87 3.16 3.54 7.31
CA GLY A 87 2.69 3.04 6.02
C GLY A 87 1.17 2.88 5.95
N LEU A 88 0.53 2.38 7.01
CA LEU A 88 -0.92 2.27 7.10
C LEU A 88 -1.61 3.64 7.15
N ILE A 89 -1.04 4.61 7.87
CA ILE A 89 -1.54 6.00 7.86
C ILE A 89 -1.44 6.57 6.44
N GLY A 90 -0.31 6.38 5.77
CA GLY A 90 -0.13 6.80 4.37
C GLY A 90 -1.16 6.17 3.43
N PHE A 91 -1.51 4.89 3.63
CA PHE A 91 -2.56 4.20 2.89
C PHE A 91 -3.94 4.84 3.12
N VAL A 92 -4.28 5.16 4.36
CA VAL A 92 -5.54 5.85 4.69
C VAL A 92 -5.59 7.23 4.05
N VAL A 93 -4.52 8.02 4.16
CA VAL A 93 -4.42 9.36 3.56
C VAL A 93 -4.56 9.30 2.04
N MET A 94 -3.88 8.35 1.38
CA MET A 94 -4.01 8.14 -0.07
C MET A 94 -5.46 7.86 -0.47
N ASN A 95 -6.15 6.94 0.25
CA ASN A 95 -7.55 6.59 -0.06
C ASN A 95 -8.49 7.78 0.16
N LEU A 96 -8.31 8.54 1.24
CA LEU A 96 -9.09 9.75 1.50
C LEU A 96 -8.87 10.81 0.40
N LEU A 97 -7.63 11.08 0.04
CA LEU A 97 -7.32 12.03 -1.04
C LEU A 97 -7.90 11.56 -2.38
N THR A 98 -7.83 10.26 -2.68
CA THR A 98 -8.41 9.70 -3.90
C THR A 98 -9.93 9.84 -3.89
N GLY A 99 -10.61 9.50 -2.78
CA GLY A 99 -12.06 9.59 -2.67
C GLY A 99 -12.59 11.03 -2.71
N LEU A 100 -11.82 11.99 -2.22
CA LEU A 100 -12.16 13.42 -2.22
C LEU A 100 -11.62 14.18 -3.45
N ALA A 101 -10.95 13.48 -4.38
CA ALA A 101 -10.31 14.15 -5.51
C ALA A 101 -11.33 14.84 -6.42
N THR A 102 -11.13 16.13 -6.64
CA THR A 102 -11.92 16.97 -7.55
C THR A 102 -11.18 17.36 -8.82
N SER A 103 -9.87 17.05 -8.88
CA SER A 103 -8.98 17.32 -10.00
C SER A 103 -7.99 16.20 -10.24
N LEU A 104 -7.44 16.12 -11.47
CA LEU A 104 -6.39 15.17 -11.82
C LEU A 104 -5.13 15.39 -10.95
N THR A 105 -4.78 16.64 -10.67
CA THR A 105 -3.63 16.98 -9.81
C THR A 105 -3.75 16.35 -8.43
N MET A 106 -4.94 16.35 -7.84
CA MET A 106 -5.19 15.73 -6.53
C MET A 106 -5.02 14.20 -6.58
N LEU A 107 -5.42 13.55 -7.70
CA LEU A 107 -5.16 12.13 -7.90
C LEU A 107 -3.66 11.82 -8.01
N TYR A 108 -2.88 12.65 -8.70
CA TYR A 108 -1.43 12.50 -8.77
C TYR A 108 -0.78 12.59 -7.40
N ILE A 109 -1.14 13.61 -6.61
CA ILE A 109 -0.63 13.79 -5.24
C ILE A 109 -0.98 12.57 -4.38
N ALA A 110 -2.22 12.09 -4.44
CA ALA A 110 -2.64 10.90 -3.71
C ALA A 110 -1.80 9.67 -4.09
N ARG A 111 -1.54 9.45 -5.38
CA ARG A 111 -0.74 8.33 -5.89
C ARG A 111 0.73 8.40 -5.48
N ILE A 112 1.32 9.58 -5.51
CA ILE A 112 2.71 9.81 -5.06
C ILE A 112 2.83 9.52 -3.55
N ILE A 113 1.97 10.14 -2.75
CA ILE A 113 1.93 9.92 -1.29
C ILE A 113 1.71 8.43 -0.98
N GLY A 114 0.71 7.82 -1.65
CA GLY A 114 0.44 6.40 -1.51
C GLY A 114 1.66 5.55 -1.82
N GLY A 115 2.30 5.73 -2.98
CA GLY A 115 3.49 4.97 -3.40
C GLY A 115 4.64 5.11 -2.40
N ILE A 116 4.90 6.31 -1.89
CA ILE A 116 5.97 6.57 -0.92
C ILE A 116 5.70 5.81 0.39
N PHE A 117 4.56 6.02 1.01
CA PHE A 117 4.31 5.52 2.36
C PHE A 117 3.92 4.04 2.39
N THR A 118 3.08 3.56 1.46
CA THR A 118 2.64 2.16 1.47
C THR A 118 3.73 1.18 1.07
N SER A 119 4.83 1.65 0.46
CA SER A 119 5.98 0.82 0.13
C SER A 119 6.65 0.16 1.35
N SER A 120 6.42 0.69 2.56
CA SER A 120 6.88 0.10 3.82
C SER A 120 6.03 -1.10 4.27
N VAL A 121 4.73 -1.13 3.93
CA VAL A 121 3.76 -2.02 4.57
C VAL A 121 4.10 -3.50 4.37
N ILE A 122 4.24 -3.95 3.12
CA ILE A 122 4.47 -5.37 2.81
C ILE A 122 5.85 -5.85 3.29
N PRO A 123 6.97 -5.22 2.89
CA PRO A 123 8.30 -5.73 3.23
C PRO A 123 8.59 -5.65 4.73
N VAL A 124 8.18 -4.55 5.39
CA VAL A 124 8.41 -4.39 6.82
C VAL A 124 7.51 -5.32 7.64
N SER A 125 6.27 -5.57 7.20
CA SER A 125 5.38 -6.56 7.83
C SER A 125 5.93 -7.97 7.72
N ASN A 126 6.41 -8.38 6.55
CA ASN A 126 7.02 -9.69 6.35
C ASN A 126 8.30 -9.86 7.20
N ALA A 127 9.13 -8.83 7.25
CA ALA A 127 10.31 -8.82 8.11
C ALA A 127 9.91 -8.94 9.59
N TYR A 128 8.92 -8.19 10.05
CA TYR A 128 8.41 -8.29 11.42
C TYR A 128 7.84 -9.67 11.75
N LEU A 129 7.04 -10.24 10.85
CA LEU A 129 6.52 -11.61 11.01
C LEU A 129 7.64 -12.63 11.12
N SER A 130 8.72 -12.48 10.32
CA SER A 130 9.91 -13.30 10.39
C SER A 130 10.61 -13.19 11.75
N ASP A 131 10.79 -11.97 12.26
CA ASP A 131 11.49 -11.71 13.52
C ASP A 131 10.76 -12.29 14.74
N ILE A 132 9.43 -12.25 14.76
CA ILE A 132 8.64 -12.76 15.87
C ILE A 132 8.30 -14.24 15.77
N THR A 133 8.66 -14.92 14.66
CA THR A 133 8.29 -16.31 14.41
C THR A 133 9.49 -17.23 14.55
N SER A 134 9.32 -18.40 15.20
CA SER A 134 10.36 -19.45 15.26
C SER A 134 10.55 -20.09 13.88
N GLU A 135 11.77 -20.55 13.58
CA GLU A 135 12.11 -21.18 12.29
C GLU A 135 11.12 -22.26 11.84
N LYS A 136 10.71 -23.13 12.75
CA LYS A 136 9.75 -24.22 12.47
C LYS A 136 8.35 -23.75 12.00
N ARG A 137 7.96 -22.51 12.30
CA ARG A 137 6.65 -21.94 11.95
C ARG A 137 6.75 -20.82 10.91
N ARG A 138 7.95 -20.37 10.57
CA ARG A 138 8.20 -19.25 9.63
C ARG A 138 7.55 -19.52 8.28
N THR A 139 7.78 -20.69 7.69
CA THR A 139 7.22 -21.07 6.39
C THR A 139 5.67 -21.00 6.38
N LYS A 140 5.04 -21.51 7.45
CA LYS A 140 3.57 -21.49 7.56
C LYS A 140 3.04 -20.05 7.67
N ILE A 141 3.68 -19.19 8.43
CA ILE A 141 3.24 -17.79 8.62
C ILE A 141 3.52 -16.96 7.36
N MET A 142 4.63 -17.21 6.67
CA MET A 142 4.90 -16.58 5.37
C MET A 142 3.90 -17.03 4.30
N ALA A 143 3.46 -18.30 4.31
CA ALA A 143 2.38 -18.75 3.44
C ALA A 143 1.06 -18.01 3.73
N TRP A 144 0.71 -17.79 5.00
CA TRP A 144 -0.47 -17.01 5.37
C TRP A 144 -0.36 -15.53 4.97
N SER A 145 0.84 -14.92 5.06
CA SER A 145 1.04 -13.56 4.54
C SER A 145 0.86 -13.51 3.02
N GLY A 146 1.35 -14.52 2.30
CA GLY A 146 1.12 -14.66 0.86
C GLY A 146 -0.37 -14.75 0.52
N VAL A 147 -1.14 -15.55 1.24
CA VAL A 147 -2.61 -15.63 1.08
C VAL A 147 -3.26 -14.27 1.33
N ALA A 148 -2.88 -13.56 2.41
CA ALA A 148 -3.43 -12.24 2.72
C ALA A 148 -3.10 -11.17 1.68
N ILE A 149 -2.01 -11.32 0.94
CA ILE A 149 -1.58 -10.40 -0.13
C ILE A 149 -2.25 -10.73 -1.46
N SER A 150 -2.58 -12.01 -1.71
CA SER A 150 -3.14 -12.47 -2.99
C SER A 150 -4.68 -12.50 -3.04
N SER A 151 -5.35 -12.21 -1.92
CA SER A 151 -6.82 -12.16 -1.83
C SER A 151 -7.39 -10.84 -2.22
#